data_c710893673a1788beff3cc1ff6601e5b
#
_entry.id   c710893673a1788beff3cc1ff6601e5b
#
_cell.length_a   1.000
_cell.length_b   1.000
_cell.length_c   1.000
_cell.angle_alpha   90.00
_cell.angle_beta   90.00
_cell.angle_gamma   90.00
#
_symmetry.space_group_name_H-M   'P 1'
#
loop_
_entity.id
_entity.type
_entity.pdbx_description
1 polymer ?
#
loop_
_entity_poly.entity_id
_entity_poly.type
_entity_poly.pdbx_seq_one_letter_code
_entity_poly.pdbx_strand_id
1 'polypeptide(L)'
;MYGDPYAPFMWRADGKLAPTGIVGDTGSHIFSFMDFLVGRVSSLIADNLVVTRRRPVVEGLAYGEQVKLSGNETWADITNPDATNLLCRFENGAGGIVDFSRVATGRKFMQTYEIYGTKGSIAYTYDEINRLRFYSNDDRTGRRGFREIDVGPENPTFRAFLPLPNFGLGYNESKIIEVAEVIRSIVANRPMWPTFDTGHHICQIVDACMESSRERRWVDIPLAERR
;
A
#
# COMPACT_ATOMS: atom_id res chain seq x y z
N MET A 1 12.08 -1.26 -12.15
CA MET A 1 13.32 -1.58 -11.42
C MET A 1 13.36 -3.03 -10.99
N TYR A 2 12.63 -3.46 -9.96
CA TYR A 2 12.64 -4.87 -9.51
C TYR A 2 12.02 -5.87 -10.51
N GLY A 3 11.19 -5.41 -11.45
CA GLY A 3 10.68 -6.23 -12.56
C GLY A 3 11.75 -6.65 -13.58
N ASP A 4 12.90 -5.98 -13.58
CA ASP A 4 14.08 -6.42 -14.33
C ASP A 4 14.78 -7.54 -13.54
N PRO A 5 14.92 -8.76 -14.10
CA PRO A 5 15.61 -9.87 -13.42
C PRO A 5 17.10 -9.59 -13.20
N TYR A 6 17.67 -8.66 -13.96
CA TYR A 6 19.07 -8.24 -13.84
C TYR A 6 19.26 -7.03 -12.92
N ALA A 7 18.21 -6.51 -12.29
CA ALA A 7 18.36 -5.49 -11.25
C ALA A 7 19.30 -5.98 -10.16
N PRO A 8 20.20 -5.12 -9.63
CA PRO A 8 21.24 -5.52 -8.68
C PRO A 8 20.65 -6.05 -7.36
N PHE A 9 21.40 -6.95 -6.74
CA PHE A 9 21.13 -7.38 -5.37
C PHE A 9 21.32 -6.19 -4.42
N MET A 10 20.29 -5.84 -3.71
CA MET A 10 20.24 -4.74 -2.75
C MET A 10 19.72 -5.24 -1.41
N TRP A 11 19.95 -4.50 -0.33
CA TRP A 11 19.53 -4.88 1.02
C TRP A 11 18.04 -5.27 1.14
N ARG A 12 17.15 -4.63 0.35
CA ARG A 12 15.72 -4.99 0.31
C ARG A 12 15.46 -6.38 -0.29
N ALA A 13 16.40 -6.91 -1.03
CA ALA A 13 16.33 -8.26 -1.61
C ALA A 13 17.06 -9.28 -0.73
N ASP A 14 17.77 -8.84 0.31
CA ASP A 14 18.43 -9.70 1.27
C ASP A 14 17.43 -10.18 2.34
N GLY A 15 17.06 -11.44 2.30
CA GLY A 15 16.15 -12.01 3.30
C GLY A 15 16.67 -12.01 4.73
N LYS A 16 17.97 -11.76 4.95
CA LYS A 16 18.54 -11.59 6.30
C LYS A 16 18.30 -10.19 6.84
N LEU A 17 18.37 -9.18 5.98
CA LEU A 17 18.19 -7.77 6.35
C LEU A 17 16.73 -7.32 6.25
N ALA A 18 15.98 -7.87 5.30
CA ALA A 18 14.58 -7.57 5.03
C ALA A 18 13.74 -8.87 4.90
N PRO A 19 13.57 -9.64 5.99
CA PRO A 19 12.95 -10.99 5.92
C PRO A 19 11.52 -10.97 5.39
N THR A 20 10.77 -9.91 5.61
CA THR A 20 9.38 -9.77 5.16
C THR A 20 9.25 -9.29 3.70
N GLY A 21 10.37 -8.88 3.06
CA GLY A 21 10.38 -8.43 1.67
C GLY A 21 9.33 -7.38 1.36
N ILE A 22 8.54 -7.61 0.30
CA ILE A 22 7.49 -6.69 -0.15
C ILE A 22 6.35 -6.54 0.87
N VAL A 23 6.11 -7.56 1.72
CA VAL A 23 5.03 -7.54 2.71
C VAL A 23 5.26 -6.44 3.73
N GLY A 24 6.47 -6.33 4.29
CA GLY A 24 6.83 -5.28 5.24
C GLY A 24 7.12 -3.93 4.58
N ASP A 25 7.61 -3.92 3.33
CA ASP A 25 7.91 -2.69 2.58
C ASP A 25 6.59 -2.04 2.07
N THR A 26 6.12 -2.44 0.90
CA THR A 26 4.92 -1.86 0.28
C THR A 26 3.63 -2.29 0.97
N GLY A 27 3.56 -3.53 1.46
CA GLY A 27 2.37 -4.09 2.12
C GLY A 27 1.96 -3.28 3.34
N SER A 28 2.89 -2.78 4.15
CA SER A 28 2.59 -1.94 5.32
C SER A 28 1.78 -0.68 4.97
N HIS A 29 2.07 -0.04 3.84
CA HIS A 29 1.30 1.11 3.35
C HIS A 29 -0.12 0.71 2.94
N ILE A 30 -0.26 -0.43 2.25
CA ILE A 30 -1.57 -0.95 1.82
C ILE A 30 -2.41 -1.30 3.04
N PHE A 31 -1.85 -1.96 4.04
CA PHE A 31 -2.54 -2.31 5.29
C PHE A 31 -2.99 -1.06 6.07
N SER A 32 -2.19 0.02 6.03
CA SER A 32 -2.58 1.31 6.60
C SER A 32 -3.80 1.90 5.90
N PHE A 33 -3.87 1.86 4.56
CA PHE A 33 -5.05 2.28 3.83
C PHE A 33 -6.28 1.40 4.11
N MET A 34 -6.10 0.10 4.25
CA MET A 34 -7.18 -0.82 4.61
C MET A 34 -7.75 -0.48 5.99
N ASP A 35 -6.89 -0.23 6.99
CA ASP A 35 -7.30 0.18 8.33
C ASP A 35 -8.10 1.50 8.30
N PHE A 36 -7.64 2.47 7.52
CA PHE A 36 -8.30 3.77 7.36
C PHE A 36 -9.64 3.69 6.64
N LEU A 37 -9.71 2.96 5.54
CA LEU A 37 -10.86 2.97 4.64
C LEU A 37 -11.95 1.97 5.03
N VAL A 38 -11.57 0.83 5.61
CA VAL A 38 -12.49 -0.29 5.89
C VAL A 38 -12.54 -0.62 7.38
N GLY A 39 -11.38 -0.60 8.05
CA GLY A 39 -11.22 -0.96 9.45
C GLY A 39 -10.17 -2.04 9.66
N ARG A 40 -10.07 -2.53 10.89
CA ARG A 40 -9.05 -3.48 11.30
C ARG A 40 -9.25 -4.85 10.66
N VAL A 41 -8.16 -5.42 10.15
CA VAL A 41 -8.11 -6.80 9.66
C VAL A 41 -8.10 -7.74 10.86
N SER A 42 -9.00 -8.71 10.89
CA SER A 42 -9.14 -9.70 11.98
C SER A 42 -8.56 -11.06 11.64
N SER A 43 -8.51 -11.43 10.37
CA SER A 43 -7.87 -12.67 9.91
C SER A 43 -7.51 -12.61 8.43
N LEU A 44 -6.55 -13.41 8.02
CA LEU A 44 -6.15 -13.50 6.61
C LEU A 44 -5.59 -14.87 6.24
N ILE A 45 -5.57 -15.13 4.92
CA ILE A 45 -4.75 -16.16 4.29
C ILE A 45 -3.94 -15.51 3.17
N ALA A 46 -2.64 -15.80 3.13
CA ALA A 46 -1.70 -15.18 2.20
C ALA A 46 -0.86 -16.21 1.44
N ASP A 47 -0.49 -15.85 0.21
CA ASP A 47 0.49 -16.56 -0.61
C ASP A 47 1.60 -15.60 -1.01
N ASN A 48 2.78 -15.78 -0.43
CA ASN A 48 3.96 -14.97 -0.66
C ASN A 48 4.85 -15.64 -1.71
N LEU A 49 5.20 -14.91 -2.74
CA LEU A 49 5.93 -15.40 -3.91
C LEU A 49 7.32 -14.80 -4.00
N VAL A 50 8.33 -15.65 -4.20
CA VAL A 50 9.68 -15.26 -4.61
C VAL A 50 9.78 -15.48 -6.12
N VAL A 51 9.56 -14.44 -6.90
CA VAL A 51 9.51 -14.50 -8.37
C VAL A 51 10.91 -14.48 -8.95
N THR A 52 11.76 -13.56 -8.50
CA THR A 52 13.16 -13.47 -8.91
C THR A 52 14.03 -14.16 -7.87
N ARG A 53 14.53 -15.34 -8.19
CA ARG A 53 15.27 -16.18 -7.23
C ARG A 53 16.73 -15.80 -7.03
N ARG A 54 17.32 -15.05 -7.96
CA ARG A 54 18.73 -14.64 -7.92
C ARG A 54 18.91 -13.28 -8.55
N ARG A 55 19.83 -12.49 -8.00
CA ARG A 55 20.21 -11.18 -8.55
C ARG A 55 21.73 -11.02 -8.59
N PRO A 56 22.28 -10.28 -9.58
CA PRO A 56 23.70 -10.00 -9.65
C PRO A 56 24.13 -9.08 -8.50
N VAL A 57 25.25 -9.42 -7.88
CA VAL A 57 25.91 -8.54 -6.90
C VAL A 57 26.79 -7.58 -7.65
N VAL A 58 26.48 -6.29 -7.58
CA VAL A 58 27.24 -5.23 -8.26
C VAL A 58 27.52 -4.14 -7.26
N GLU A 59 28.81 -3.81 -7.10
CA GLU A 59 29.26 -2.75 -6.20
C GLU A 59 29.13 -1.36 -6.86
N GLY A 60 28.89 -0.34 -6.04
CA GLY A 60 28.94 1.07 -6.45
C GLY A 60 27.78 1.59 -7.30
N LEU A 61 26.70 0.81 -7.49
CA LEU A 61 25.53 1.27 -8.22
C LEU A 61 24.57 2.09 -7.34
N ALA A 62 24.16 3.24 -7.86
CA ALA A 62 23.08 4.03 -7.27
C ALA A 62 21.71 3.38 -7.52
N TYR A 63 20.76 3.71 -6.66
CA TYR A 63 19.36 3.25 -6.79
C TYR A 63 18.77 3.68 -8.13
N GLY A 64 18.35 2.72 -8.95
CA GLY A 64 17.72 2.98 -10.26
C GLY A 64 18.64 2.87 -11.45
N GLU A 65 19.93 2.69 -11.27
CA GLU A 65 20.85 2.47 -12.38
C GLU A 65 20.68 1.08 -13.00
N GLN A 66 20.86 1.01 -14.31
CA GLN A 66 20.84 -0.26 -15.04
C GLN A 66 22.19 -0.97 -14.92
N VAL A 67 22.13 -2.26 -14.63
CA VAL A 67 23.32 -3.12 -14.61
C VAL A 67 23.70 -3.50 -16.03
N LYS A 68 24.95 -3.25 -16.42
CA LYS A 68 25.55 -3.85 -17.59
C LYS A 68 26.32 -5.10 -17.15
N LEU A 69 25.79 -6.27 -17.47
CA LEU A 69 26.42 -7.52 -17.12
C LEU A 69 27.71 -7.74 -17.95
N SER A 70 28.79 -8.09 -17.26
CA SER A 70 30.09 -8.46 -17.86
C SER A 70 30.18 -9.95 -18.19
N GLY A 71 29.27 -10.76 -17.61
CA GLY A 71 29.27 -12.21 -17.71
C GLY A 71 30.00 -12.93 -16.58
N ASN A 72 30.65 -12.20 -15.68
CA ASN A 72 31.43 -12.73 -14.56
C ASN A 72 30.87 -12.35 -13.18
N GLU A 73 29.60 -11.94 -13.11
CA GLU A 73 28.97 -11.49 -11.86
C GLU A 73 28.81 -12.63 -10.86
N THR A 74 29.00 -12.31 -9.59
CA THR A 74 28.53 -13.11 -8.47
C THR A 74 27.02 -12.92 -8.35
N TRP A 75 26.29 -14.00 -8.11
CA TRP A 75 24.84 -13.98 -7.95
C TRP A 75 24.47 -14.31 -6.50
N ALA A 76 23.58 -13.53 -5.92
CA ALA A 76 23.00 -13.78 -4.60
C ALA A 76 21.57 -14.34 -4.70
N ASP A 77 21.25 -15.27 -3.82
CA ASP A 77 19.92 -15.86 -3.73
C ASP A 77 18.95 -14.92 -3.02
N ILE A 78 17.73 -14.83 -3.54
CA ILE A 78 16.62 -14.07 -2.97
C ILE A 78 15.71 -15.05 -2.24
N THR A 79 15.44 -14.76 -0.97
CA THR A 79 14.63 -15.64 -0.11
C THR A 79 13.39 -14.93 0.45
N ASN A 80 13.30 -13.61 0.30
CA ASN A 80 12.17 -12.82 0.76
C ASN A 80 11.14 -12.57 -0.37
N PRO A 81 9.86 -12.32 -0.04
CA PRO A 81 8.81 -12.18 -1.04
C PRO A 81 8.98 -10.99 -1.98
N ASP A 82 8.68 -11.21 -3.27
CA ASP A 82 8.57 -10.18 -4.32
C ASP A 82 7.13 -9.78 -4.61
N ALA A 83 6.19 -10.68 -4.35
CA ALA A 83 4.76 -10.47 -4.55
C ALA A 83 3.97 -11.22 -3.48
N THR A 84 2.76 -10.75 -3.22
CA THR A 84 1.86 -11.34 -2.23
C THR A 84 0.42 -11.22 -2.74
N ASN A 85 -0.33 -12.32 -2.62
CA ASN A 85 -1.78 -12.37 -2.80
C ASN A 85 -2.40 -12.74 -1.46
N LEU A 86 -3.45 -12.06 -1.04
CA LEU A 86 -4.14 -12.41 0.20
C LEU A 86 -5.66 -12.21 0.13
N LEU A 87 -6.36 -13.02 0.90
CA LEU A 87 -7.75 -12.81 1.29
C LEU A 87 -7.78 -12.41 2.75
N CYS A 88 -8.63 -11.47 3.11
CA CYS A 88 -8.76 -11.04 4.50
C CYS A 88 -10.20 -10.88 4.96
N ARG A 89 -10.39 -10.87 6.27
CA ARG A 89 -11.62 -10.49 6.96
C ARG A 89 -11.34 -9.31 7.85
N PHE A 90 -12.31 -8.41 7.94
CA PHE A 90 -12.26 -7.25 8.82
C PHE A 90 -13.11 -7.47 10.06
N GLU A 91 -12.80 -6.75 11.14
CA GLU A 91 -13.55 -6.78 12.40
C GLU A 91 -15.06 -6.50 12.21
N ASN A 92 -15.40 -5.65 11.25
CA ASN A 92 -16.78 -5.29 10.92
C ASN A 92 -17.52 -6.32 10.02
N GLY A 93 -16.90 -7.44 9.71
CA GLY A 93 -17.47 -8.51 8.87
C GLY A 93 -17.24 -8.36 7.37
N ALA A 94 -16.60 -7.27 6.92
CA ALA A 94 -16.22 -7.12 5.52
C ALA A 94 -15.17 -8.16 5.11
N GLY A 95 -15.12 -8.49 3.81
CA GLY A 95 -14.08 -9.30 3.21
C GLY A 95 -13.27 -8.50 2.19
N GLY A 96 -12.00 -8.83 2.04
CA GLY A 96 -11.11 -8.19 1.08
C GLY A 96 -10.24 -9.16 0.30
N ILE A 97 -9.88 -8.73 -0.90
CA ILE A 97 -8.85 -9.36 -1.75
C ILE A 97 -7.79 -8.29 -1.96
N VAL A 98 -6.53 -8.65 -1.73
CA VAL A 98 -5.41 -7.71 -1.86
C VAL A 98 -4.27 -8.42 -2.59
N ASP A 99 -3.69 -7.73 -3.55
CA ASP A 99 -2.45 -8.14 -4.19
C ASP A 99 -1.47 -6.98 -4.26
N PHE A 100 -0.19 -7.28 -4.14
CA PHE A 100 0.86 -6.31 -4.35
C PHE A 100 2.16 -6.98 -4.79
N SER A 101 2.92 -6.27 -5.63
CA SER A 101 4.12 -6.81 -6.25
C SER A 101 5.12 -5.70 -6.54
N ARG A 102 6.41 -5.97 -6.25
CA ARG A 102 7.52 -5.11 -6.68
C ARG A 102 8.11 -5.50 -8.04
N VAL A 103 7.61 -6.59 -8.64
CA VAL A 103 8.11 -7.14 -9.89
C VAL A 103 7.09 -7.07 -11.03
N ALA A 104 6.00 -6.32 -10.87
CA ALA A 104 4.98 -6.11 -11.90
C ALA A 104 5.55 -5.29 -13.07
N THR A 105 6.07 -5.98 -14.07
CA THR A 105 6.69 -5.38 -15.26
C THR A 105 5.71 -4.49 -16.00
N GLY A 106 6.15 -3.30 -16.39
CA GLY A 106 5.32 -2.31 -17.09
C GLY A 106 4.54 -1.38 -16.14
N ARG A 107 4.42 -1.70 -14.86
CA ARG A 107 3.90 -0.78 -13.84
C ARG A 107 5.03 0.00 -13.19
N LYS A 108 4.79 1.30 -12.97
CA LYS A 108 5.61 2.14 -12.12
C LYS A 108 5.05 2.08 -10.70
N PHE A 109 4.94 3.18 -9.99
CA PHE A 109 4.19 3.21 -8.75
C PHE A 109 2.70 3.23 -9.09
N MET A 110 1.96 2.20 -8.67
CA MET A 110 0.52 2.11 -8.86
C MET A 110 -0.16 1.57 -7.62
N GLN A 111 -1.25 2.21 -7.22
CA GLN A 111 -2.16 1.73 -6.20
C GLN A 111 -3.59 1.91 -6.72
N THR A 112 -4.43 0.90 -6.51
CA THR A 112 -5.84 0.92 -6.89
C THR A 112 -6.66 0.38 -5.73
N TYR A 113 -7.78 1.03 -5.45
CA TYR A 113 -8.72 0.62 -4.40
C TYR A 113 -10.13 0.63 -4.97
N GLU A 114 -10.87 -0.44 -4.72
CA GLU A 114 -12.30 -0.51 -4.96
C GLU A 114 -12.99 -1.02 -3.70
N ILE A 115 -13.93 -0.25 -3.16
CA ILE A 115 -14.65 -0.58 -1.93
C ILE A 115 -16.14 -0.51 -2.23
N TYR A 116 -16.82 -1.62 -2.01
CA TYR A 116 -18.24 -1.79 -2.25
C TYR A 116 -18.98 -1.90 -0.92
N GLY A 117 -19.79 -0.88 -0.61
CA GLY A 117 -20.58 -0.82 0.61
C GLY A 117 -22.09 -0.92 0.30
N THR A 118 -22.88 -1.11 1.36
CA THR A 118 -24.34 -1.23 1.26
C THR A 118 -25.05 0.05 0.82
N LYS A 119 -24.39 1.22 0.99
CA LYS A 119 -24.97 2.54 0.62
C LYS A 119 -24.32 3.14 -0.63
N GLY A 120 -23.17 2.65 -1.04
CA GLY A 120 -22.43 3.18 -2.16
C GLY A 120 -21.07 2.53 -2.30
N SER A 121 -20.29 2.99 -3.27
CA SER A 121 -18.98 2.46 -3.57
C SER A 121 -17.99 3.57 -3.92
N ILE A 122 -16.71 3.32 -3.68
CA ILE A 122 -15.62 4.17 -4.12
C ILE A 122 -14.64 3.36 -4.94
N ALA A 123 -14.05 3.99 -5.96
CA ALA A 123 -12.94 3.45 -6.73
C ALA A 123 -11.90 4.55 -6.93
N TYR A 124 -10.64 4.19 -6.76
CA TYR A 124 -9.51 5.11 -6.85
C TYR A 124 -8.34 4.42 -7.53
N THR A 125 -7.62 5.16 -8.35
CA THR A 125 -6.33 4.74 -8.91
C THR A 125 -5.30 5.85 -8.76
N TYR A 126 -4.08 5.47 -8.41
CA TYR A 126 -2.98 6.42 -8.29
C TYR A 126 -2.57 7.04 -9.63
N ASP A 127 -2.89 6.41 -10.75
CA ASP A 127 -2.68 6.99 -12.09
C ASP A 127 -3.52 8.26 -12.30
N GLU A 128 -4.63 8.41 -11.53
CA GLU A 128 -5.50 9.58 -11.49
C GLU A 128 -5.55 10.16 -10.07
N ILE A 129 -4.39 10.50 -9.51
CA ILE A 129 -4.20 10.85 -8.07
C ILE A 129 -5.18 11.93 -7.56
N ASN A 130 -5.67 12.81 -8.43
CA ASN A 130 -6.55 13.91 -8.09
C ASN A 130 -8.04 13.60 -8.31
N ARG A 131 -8.40 12.34 -8.53
CA ARG A 131 -9.76 11.93 -8.87
C ARG A 131 -10.23 10.75 -8.05
N LEU A 132 -11.45 10.84 -7.52
CA LEU A 132 -12.17 9.75 -6.88
C LEU A 132 -13.39 9.40 -7.72
N ARG A 133 -13.65 8.11 -7.95
CA ARG A 133 -14.91 7.62 -8.49
C ARG A 133 -15.82 7.22 -7.34
N PHE A 134 -17.02 7.75 -7.36
CA PHE A 134 -18.01 7.55 -6.30
C PHE A 134 -19.38 7.11 -6.88
N TYR A 135 -19.98 6.12 -6.26
CA TYR A 135 -21.34 5.66 -6.54
C TYR A 135 -22.20 5.75 -5.28
N SER A 136 -23.43 6.21 -5.40
CA SER A 136 -24.42 6.23 -4.32
C SER A 136 -25.69 5.47 -4.69
N ASN A 137 -26.20 4.67 -3.76
CA ASN A 137 -27.49 4.01 -3.91
C ASN A 137 -28.67 4.99 -3.86
N ASP A 138 -28.46 6.21 -3.33
CA ASP A 138 -29.49 7.27 -3.25
C ASP A 138 -29.70 7.99 -4.59
N ASP A 139 -28.85 7.73 -5.59
CA ASP A 139 -29.01 8.29 -6.92
C ASP A 139 -30.27 7.75 -7.59
N ARG A 140 -30.98 8.62 -8.34
CA ARG A 140 -32.21 8.25 -9.05
C ARG A 140 -31.97 7.09 -10.02
N THR A 141 -32.95 6.17 -10.07
CA THR A 141 -32.96 5.10 -11.08
C THR A 141 -32.76 5.68 -12.49
N GLY A 142 -31.91 5.07 -13.29
CA GLY A 142 -31.53 5.56 -14.61
C GLY A 142 -30.38 6.59 -14.63
N ARG A 143 -29.91 7.06 -13.45
CA ARG A 143 -28.72 7.90 -13.30
C ARG A 143 -27.65 7.27 -12.40
N ARG A 144 -27.83 6.00 -12.07
CA ARG A 144 -26.88 5.23 -11.26
C ARG A 144 -25.66 4.88 -12.08
N GLY A 145 -24.50 5.12 -11.52
CA GLY A 145 -23.18 4.84 -12.10
C GLY A 145 -22.09 5.55 -11.30
N PHE A 146 -20.85 5.17 -11.50
CA PHE A 146 -19.74 5.91 -10.93
C PHE A 146 -19.69 7.31 -11.53
N ARG A 147 -19.64 8.31 -10.67
CA ARG A 147 -19.30 9.70 -11.02
C ARG A 147 -17.90 10.01 -10.59
N GLU A 148 -17.22 10.84 -11.36
CA GLU A 148 -15.89 11.33 -11.06
C GLU A 148 -15.98 12.59 -10.20
N ILE A 149 -15.17 12.65 -9.15
CA ILE A 149 -15.03 13.78 -8.24
C ILE A 149 -13.57 14.20 -8.30
N ASP A 150 -13.32 15.35 -8.90
CA ASP A 150 -11.99 15.94 -8.93
C ASP A 150 -11.67 16.65 -7.61
N VAL A 151 -10.41 16.67 -7.23
CA VAL A 151 -9.93 17.44 -6.07
C VAL A 151 -10.09 18.92 -6.34
N GLY A 152 -10.66 19.65 -5.38
CA GLY A 152 -10.92 21.08 -5.51
C GLY A 152 -10.67 21.88 -4.23
N PRO A 153 -10.72 23.21 -4.32
CA PRO A 153 -10.49 24.14 -3.20
C PRO A 153 -11.59 24.10 -2.12
N GLU A 154 -12.71 23.45 -2.39
CA GLU A 154 -13.80 23.19 -1.43
C GLU A 154 -13.32 22.26 -0.30
N ASN A 155 -12.32 21.42 -0.53
CA ASN A 155 -11.68 20.64 0.52
C ASN A 155 -10.69 21.55 1.30
N PRO A 156 -10.93 21.80 2.61
CA PRO A 156 -10.08 22.72 3.40
C PRO A 156 -8.62 22.31 3.45
N THR A 157 -8.32 21.01 3.42
CA THR A 157 -6.95 20.48 3.47
C THR A 157 -6.16 20.85 2.23
N PHE A 158 -6.82 20.94 1.07
CA PHE A 158 -6.16 21.16 -0.22
C PHE A 158 -6.22 22.61 -0.68
N ARG A 159 -7.09 23.43 -0.08
CA ARG A 159 -7.34 24.84 -0.48
C ARG A 159 -6.07 25.69 -0.61
N ALA A 160 -5.07 25.45 0.24
CA ALA A 160 -3.82 26.21 0.21
C ALA A 160 -3.00 25.98 -1.07
N PHE A 161 -3.23 24.86 -1.76
CA PHE A 161 -2.51 24.44 -2.96
C PHE A 161 -3.36 24.55 -4.23
N LEU A 162 -4.68 24.61 -4.08
CA LEU A 162 -5.64 24.62 -5.18
C LEU A 162 -6.42 25.93 -5.19
N PRO A 163 -5.90 27.00 -5.84
CA PRO A 163 -6.62 28.26 -5.92
C PRO A 163 -7.90 28.16 -6.76
N LEU A 164 -7.94 27.23 -7.70
CA LEU A 164 -9.08 26.96 -8.59
C LEU A 164 -9.30 25.43 -8.71
N PRO A 165 -10.51 24.99 -9.05
CA PRO A 165 -10.78 23.59 -9.33
C PRO A 165 -9.87 23.03 -10.43
N ASN A 166 -9.53 21.75 -10.34
CA ASN A 166 -8.73 21.01 -11.32
C ASN A 166 -7.25 21.44 -11.46
N PHE A 167 -6.71 22.23 -10.54
CA PHE A 167 -5.27 22.34 -10.35
C PHE A 167 -4.84 21.12 -9.53
N GLY A 168 -4.00 20.26 -10.10
CA GLY A 168 -3.63 19.00 -9.47
C GLY A 168 -2.73 19.15 -8.25
N LEU A 169 -2.89 18.22 -7.30
CA LEU A 169 -1.92 17.97 -6.23
C LEU A 169 -0.96 16.86 -6.65
N GLY A 170 0.28 16.96 -6.22
CA GLY A 170 1.30 15.95 -6.45
C GLY A 170 1.83 15.34 -5.15
N TYR A 171 2.87 14.52 -5.29
CA TYR A 171 3.53 13.86 -4.16
C TYR A 171 4.09 14.86 -3.13
N ASN A 172 4.67 15.98 -3.59
CA ASN A 172 5.29 16.94 -2.69
C ASN A 172 4.25 17.66 -1.81
N GLU A 173 3.11 18.05 -2.40
CA GLU A 173 2.00 18.66 -1.65
C GLU A 173 1.43 17.70 -0.62
N SER A 174 1.34 16.41 -0.92
CA SER A 174 0.89 15.40 0.05
C SER A 174 1.82 15.32 1.26
N LYS A 175 3.14 15.46 1.06
CA LYS A 175 4.13 15.49 2.16
C LYS A 175 4.04 16.76 3.00
N ILE A 176 3.77 17.90 2.39
CA ILE A 176 3.55 19.15 3.13
C ILE A 176 2.28 19.03 3.98
N ILE A 177 1.20 18.47 3.45
CA ILE A 177 -0.05 18.22 4.18
C ILE A 177 0.18 17.30 5.37
N GLU A 178 0.91 16.19 5.18
CA GLU A 178 1.28 15.26 6.25
C GLU A 178 2.00 15.96 7.40
N VAL A 179 3.05 16.74 7.10
CA VAL A 179 3.80 17.49 8.11
C VAL A 179 2.92 18.54 8.80
N ALA A 180 2.07 19.23 8.06
CA ALA A 180 1.15 20.23 8.62
C ALA A 180 0.16 19.57 9.60
N GLU A 181 -0.35 18.37 9.32
CA GLU A 181 -1.23 17.64 10.24
C GLU A 181 -0.51 17.18 11.50
N VAL A 182 0.77 16.76 11.41
CA VAL A 182 1.60 16.47 12.58
C VAL A 182 1.69 17.70 13.48
N ILE A 183 2.07 18.86 12.93
CA ILE A 183 2.22 20.10 13.68
C ILE A 183 0.89 20.52 14.33
N ARG A 184 -0.22 20.48 13.56
CA ARG A 184 -1.57 20.80 14.07
C ARG A 184 -1.98 19.89 15.22
N SER A 185 -1.67 18.62 15.13
CA SER A 185 -1.97 17.63 16.16
C SER A 185 -1.18 17.89 17.45
N ILE A 186 0.11 18.25 17.34
CA ILE A 186 0.95 18.64 18.47
C ILE A 186 0.40 19.90 19.15
N VAL A 187 0.13 20.95 18.37
CA VAL A 187 -0.39 22.23 18.89
C VAL A 187 -1.75 22.04 19.57
N ALA A 188 -2.61 21.23 19.00
CA ALA A 188 -3.94 20.94 19.55
C ALA A 188 -3.95 19.88 20.64
N ASN A 189 -2.79 19.31 21.00
CA ASN A 189 -2.65 18.21 21.97
C ASN A 189 -3.65 17.06 21.71
N ARG A 190 -3.79 16.67 20.44
CA ARG A 190 -4.67 15.58 20.02
C ARG A 190 -3.87 14.48 19.32
N PRO A 191 -4.29 13.21 19.41
CA PRO A 191 -3.64 12.15 18.64
C PRO A 191 -3.80 12.41 17.15
N MET A 192 -2.76 12.05 16.40
CA MET A 192 -2.77 12.03 14.94
C MET A 192 -2.99 10.59 14.46
N TRP A 193 -3.76 10.42 13.39
CA TRP A 193 -3.80 9.14 12.68
C TRP A 193 -2.77 9.18 11.52
N PRO A 194 -2.02 8.07 11.26
CA PRO A 194 -1.98 6.83 12.03
C PRO A 194 -1.28 6.99 13.38
N THR A 195 -1.72 6.22 14.38
CA THR A 195 -1.10 6.14 15.71
C THR A 195 -0.10 4.98 15.79
N PHE A 196 0.65 4.88 16.89
CA PHE A 196 1.49 3.69 17.15
C PHE A 196 0.67 2.41 17.31
N ASP A 197 -0.59 2.48 17.80
CA ASP A 197 -1.49 1.33 17.84
C ASP A 197 -1.85 0.86 16.41
N THR A 198 -2.09 1.80 15.50
CA THR A 198 -2.27 1.50 14.08
C THR A 198 -1.02 0.82 13.51
N GLY A 199 0.15 1.39 13.78
CA GLY A 199 1.44 0.82 13.34
C GLY A 199 1.68 -0.58 13.89
N HIS A 200 1.38 -0.82 15.18
CA HIS A 200 1.49 -2.14 15.79
C HIS A 200 0.55 -3.16 15.12
N HIS A 201 -0.70 -2.78 14.86
CA HIS A 201 -1.63 -3.65 14.16
C HIS A 201 -1.16 -3.99 12.74
N ILE A 202 -0.57 -3.02 12.02
CA ILE A 202 0.03 -3.26 10.72
C ILE A 202 1.18 -4.28 10.80
N CYS A 203 2.04 -4.19 11.82
CA CYS A 203 3.08 -5.18 12.05
C CYS A 203 2.49 -6.59 12.30
N GLN A 204 1.41 -6.69 13.07
CA GLN A 204 0.71 -7.96 13.27
C GLN A 204 0.14 -8.54 11.95
N ILE A 205 -0.37 -7.69 11.05
CA ILE A 205 -0.82 -8.13 9.71
C ILE A 205 0.37 -8.65 8.90
N VAL A 206 1.52 -7.97 8.92
CA VAL A 206 2.75 -8.41 8.25
C VAL A 206 3.18 -9.77 8.76
N ASP A 207 3.24 -9.97 10.08
CA ASP A 207 3.61 -11.24 10.70
C ASP A 207 2.63 -12.35 10.33
N ALA A 208 1.32 -12.06 10.37
CA ALA A 208 0.27 -12.99 9.97
C ALA A 208 0.38 -13.40 8.49
N CYS A 209 0.75 -12.47 7.58
CA CYS A 209 1.00 -12.79 6.17
C CYS A 209 2.17 -13.77 6.01
N MET A 210 3.27 -13.55 6.76
CA MET A 210 4.43 -14.42 6.70
C MET A 210 4.13 -15.81 7.27
N GLU A 211 3.41 -15.86 8.39
CA GLU A 211 2.96 -17.11 9.02
C GLU A 211 2.00 -17.88 8.11
N SER A 212 0.96 -17.22 7.61
CA SER A 212 -0.07 -17.81 6.76
C SER A 212 0.51 -18.45 5.51
N SER A 213 1.41 -17.73 4.82
CA SER A 213 2.07 -18.26 3.61
C SER A 213 2.95 -19.48 3.90
N ARG A 214 3.66 -19.48 5.05
CA ARG A 214 4.49 -20.61 5.46
C ARG A 214 3.65 -21.84 5.82
N GLU A 215 2.57 -21.63 6.58
CA GLU A 215 1.75 -22.70 7.15
C GLU A 215 0.55 -23.07 6.26
N ARG A 216 0.28 -22.29 5.21
CA ARG A 216 -0.80 -22.49 4.23
C ARG A 216 -2.19 -22.59 4.90
N ARG A 217 -2.43 -21.69 5.86
CA ARG A 217 -3.70 -21.63 6.62
C ARG A 217 -4.12 -20.21 6.88
N TRP A 218 -5.40 -20.03 7.26
CA TRP A 218 -5.88 -18.78 7.84
C TRP A 218 -5.17 -18.50 9.17
N VAL A 219 -4.84 -17.25 9.40
CA VAL A 219 -4.25 -16.74 10.63
C VAL A 219 -5.14 -15.64 11.18
N ASP A 220 -5.52 -15.78 12.46
CA ASP A 220 -6.24 -14.74 13.19
C ASP A 220 -5.28 -13.69 13.72
N ILE A 221 -5.69 -12.43 13.64
CA ILE A 221 -4.90 -11.29 14.08
C ILE A 221 -5.50 -10.76 15.39
N PRO A 222 -4.72 -10.67 16.47
CA PRO A 222 -5.21 -10.16 17.74
C PRO A 222 -5.72 -8.71 17.57
N LEU A 223 -6.97 -8.49 17.94
CA LEU A 223 -7.54 -7.15 18.02
C LEU A 223 -7.29 -6.63 19.44
N ALA A 224 -6.64 -5.48 19.58
CA ALA A 224 -6.50 -4.86 20.89
C ALA A 224 -7.88 -4.52 21.44
N GLU A 225 -8.10 -4.78 22.73
CA GLU A 225 -9.31 -4.33 23.41
C GLU A 225 -9.45 -2.81 23.21
N ARG A 226 -10.62 -2.37 22.77
CA ARG A 226 -10.93 -0.94 22.65
C ARG A 226 -10.94 -0.35 24.07
N ARG A 227 -9.93 0.43 24.39
CA ARG A 227 -9.86 1.20 25.63
C ARG A 227 -10.69 2.46 25.53
#